data_94ef513541d2b951f5d8e17d9a2329e0
#
_entry.id   94ef513541d2b951f5d8e17d9a2329e0
#
_cell.length_a   1.000
_cell.length_b   1.000
_cell.length_c   1.000
_cell.angle_alpha   90.00
_cell.angle_beta   90.00
_cell.angle_gamma   90.00
#
_symmetry.space_group_name_H-M   'P 1'
#
loop_
_entity.id
_entity.type
_entity.pdbx_description
1 polymer ?
#
loop_
_entity_poly.entity_id
_entity_poly.type
_entity_poly.pdbx_seq_one_letter_code
_entity_poly.pdbx_strand_id
1 'polypeptide(L)'
;MATTVPKVRSETLRTLPDDNVRQILWHFADRYDLQMLVQSAREVARGPVARLVSEGSRGTHEWTSKKAQLLEAFDQSGITAVFMDPEHGGYLVGPKNLALALIAFELAWVDAGAATCSLAGCLALAPIHERGTPEQRAHYMALAAPPAPGEDRQTYRGAFCLTEPIPYVGVDTGMLSGKVSVTEWVDGQEPLLHVEKRGRFITNMGFANFVTAAVDSGDDRIKGSCMVIIEESDPGVFDRGTPTRKLVRCV
;
A
#
# COMPACT_ATOMS: atom_id res chain seq x y z
N MET A 1 -7.47 17.48 -39.25
CA MET A 1 -8.62 16.58 -39.03
C MET A 1 -8.73 16.40 -37.54
N ALA A 2 -9.79 16.91 -36.91
CA ALA A 2 -10.01 16.71 -35.48
C ALA A 2 -10.46 15.26 -35.28
N THR A 3 -9.64 14.45 -34.66
CA THR A 3 -9.99 13.11 -34.21
C THR A 3 -11.06 13.24 -33.14
N THR A 4 -12.28 12.94 -33.50
CA THR A 4 -13.39 12.81 -32.54
C THR A 4 -13.08 11.63 -31.62
N VAL A 5 -12.67 11.93 -30.41
CA VAL A 5 -12.51 10.90 -29.36
C VAL A 5 -13.90 10.26 -29.14
N PRO A 6 -14.03 8.93 -29.26
CA PRO A 6 -15.31 8.26 -29.03
C PRO A 6 -15.82 8.60 -27.63
N LYS A 7 -17.06 9.04 -27.54
CA LYS A 7 -17.72 9.23 -26.23
C LYS A 7 -17.75 7.87 -25.53
N VAL A 8 -17.03 7.73 -24.42
CA VAL A 8 -17.20 6.59 -23.50
C VAL A 8 -18.69 6.52 -23.15
N ARG A 9 -19.30 5.35 -23.40
CA ARG A 9 -20.71 5.17 -23.06
C ARG A 9 -20.90 5.41 -21.59
N SER A 10 -21.69 6.41 -21.28
CA SER A 10 -21.96 6.85 -19.90
C SER A 10 -22.67 5.81 -19.02
N GLU A 11 -23.10 4.73 -19.64
CA GLU A 11 -23.95 3.71 -19.02
C GLU A 11 -23.18 2.70 -18.17
N THR A 12 -21.86 2.61 -18.35
CA THR A 12 -21.03 1.63 -17.63
C THR A 12 -20.59 2.07 -16.24
N LEU A 13 -20.57 3.37 -15.97
CA LEU A 13 -20.21 3.91 -14.66
C LEU A 13 -21.44 4.52 -13.99
N ARG A 14 -21.76 4.09 -12.76
CA ARG A 14 -22.75 4.74 -11.92
C ARG A 14 -22.25 6.15 -11.58
N THR A 15 -22.78 7.14 -12.22
CA THR A 15 -22.36 8.53 -12.09
C THR A 15 -23.22 9.27 -11.08
N LEU A 16 -22.59 10.06 -10.24
CA LEU A 16 -23.22 11.13 -9.49
C LEU A 16 -23.05 12.44 -10.27
N PRO A 17 -23.90 13.47 -10.02
CA PRO A 17 -23.64 14.80 -10.52
C PRO A 17 -22.21 15.23 -10.18
N ASP A 18 -21.55 15.94 -11.08
CA ASP A 18 -20.19 16.47 -10.92
C ASP A 18 -19.08 15.41 -10.71
N ASP A 19 -19.26 14.23 -11.26
CA ASP A 19 -18.30 13.12 -11.17
C ASP A 19 -17.03 13.37 -12.02
N ASN A 20 -16.04 14.03 -11.44
CA ASN A 20 -14.80 14.43 -12.10
C ASN A 20 -13.96 13.25 -12.61
N VAL A 21 -14.03 12.08 -11.97
CA VAL A 21 -13.29 10.88 -12.40
C VAL A 21 -13.76 10.45 -13.79
N ARG A 22 -15.05 10.57 -14.07
CA ARG A 22 -15.60 10.27 -15.39
C ARG A 22 -15.03 11.19 -16.47
N GLN A 23 -14.86 12.48 -16.17
CA GLN A 23 -14.29 13.43 -17.11
C GLN A 23 -12.83 13.09 -17.43
N ILE A 24 -12.06 12.67 -16.43
CA ILE A 24 -10.69 12.20 -16.62
C ILE A 24 -10.68 10.96 -17.51
N LEU A 25 -11.57 10.01 -17.29
CA LEU A 25 -11.64 8.78 -18.08
C LEU A 25 -11.95 9.01 -19.57
N TRP A 26 -12.50 10.14 -19.96
CA TRP A 26 -12.67 10.46 -21.39
C TRP A 26 -11.36 10.56 -22.16
N HIS A 27 -10.28 10.95 -21.48
CA HIS A 27 -8.94 10.97 -22.05
C HIS A 27 -8.34 9.56 -22.23
N PHE A 28 -8.98 8.56 -21.64
CA PHE A 28 -8.58 7.15 -21.64
C PHE A 28 -9.69 6.26 -22.19
N ALA A 29 -10.42 6.72 -23.21
CA ALA A 29 -11.57 6.03 -23.76
C ALA A 29 -11.26 4.64 -24.34
N ASP A 30 -10.02 4.43 -24.77
CA ASP A 30 -9.44 3.19 -25.29
C ASP A 30 -8.86 2.28 -24.17
N ARG A 31 -8.76 2.79 -22.94
CA ARG A 31 -8.21 2.07 -21.78
C ARG A 31 -9.33 1.44 -20.97
N TYR A 32 -9.84 0.34 -21.50
CA TYR A 32 -10.91 -0.41 -20.86
C TYR A 32 -10.50 -0.95 -19.47
N ASP A 33 -9.23 -1.31 -19.30
CA ASP A 33 -8.65 -1.75 -18.04
C ASP A 33 -8.78 -0.68 -16.94
N LEU A 34 -8.47 0.58 -17.22
CA LEU A 34 -8.64 1.68 -16.27
C LEU A 34 -10.13 1.94 -15.94
N GLN A 35 -11.00 1.83 -16.92
CA GLN A 35 -12.43 2.03 -16.72
C GLN A 35 -13.01 0.95 -15.79
N MET A 36 -12.67 -0.30 -16.04
CA MET A 36 -13.10 -1.43 -15.19
C MET A 36 -12.58 -1.29 -13.76
N LEU A 37 -11.34 -0.86 -13.62
CA LEU A 37 -10.71 -0.64 -12.33
C LEU A 37 -11.44 0.43 -11.51
N VAL A 38 -11.75 1.58 -12.12
CA VAL A 38 -12.50 2.67 -11.46
C VAL A 38 -13.91 2.21 -11.11
N GLN A 39 -14.57 1.45 -11.98
CA GLN A 39 -15.89 0.91 -11.71
C GLN A 39 -15.86 -0.05 -10.50
N SER A 40 -14.91 -0.97 -10.46
CA SER A 40 -14.74 -1.90 -9.33
C SER A 40 -14.48 -1.15 -8.03
N ALA A 41 -13.58 -0.15 -8.04
CA ALA A 41 -13.31 0.67 -6.88
C ALA A 41 -14.56 1.40 -6.37
N ARG A 42 -15.35 1.94 -7.29
CA ARG A 42 -16.61 2.62 -6.98
C ARG A 42 -17.65 1.68 -6.36
N GLU A 43 -17.80 0.49 -6.91
CA GLU A 43 -18.74 -0.51 -6.40
C GLU A 43 -18.35 -0.97 -4.99
N VAL A 44 -17.07 -1.22 -4.75
CA VAL A 44 -16.56 -1.57 -3.42
C VAL A 44 -16.78 -0.42 -2.44
N ALA A 45 -16.40 0.79 -2.81
CA ALA A 45 -16.53 1.96 -1.94
C ALA A 45 -18.00 2.22 -1.56
N ARG A 46 -18.89 2.28 -2.54
CA ARG A 46 -20.30 2.63 -2.35
C ARG A 46 -21.20 1.46 -1.95
N GLY A 47 -20.69 0.24 -1.97
CA GLY A 47 -21.36 -0.97 -1.52
C GLY A 47 -20.90 -1.40 -0.13
N PRO A 48 -19.98 -2.38 -0.04
CA PRO A 48 -19.57 -2.96 1.25
C PRO A 48 -18.90 -1.95 2.19
N VAL A 49 -18.04 -1.07 1.67
CA VAL A 49 -17.35 -0.06 2.50
C VAL A 49 -18.35 0.94 3.10
N ALA A 50 -19.24 1.50 2.29
CA ALA A 50 -20.27 2.44 2.77
C ALA A 50 -21.17 1.79 3.83
N ARG A 51 -21.51 0.51 3.68
CA ARG A 51 -22.31 -0.24 4.66
C ARG A 51 -21.56 -0.36 5.98
N LEU A 52 -20.31 -0.84 5.96
CA LEU A 52 -19.51 -0.99 7.18
C LEU A 52 -19.28 0.34 7.90
N VAL A 53 -19.08 1.43 7.14
CA VAL A 53 -18.97 2.78 7.69
C VAL A 53 -20.28 3.19 8.37
N SER A 54 -21.42 2.96 7.75
CA SER A 54 -22.73 3.27 8.32
C SER A 54 -23.06 2.45 9.58
N GLU A 55 -22.53 1.24 9.67
CA GLU A 55 -22.63 0.36 10.83
C GLU A 55 -21.65 0.71 11.98
N GLY A 56 -20.90 1.78 11.84
CA GLY A 56 -20.04 2.32 12.88
C GLY A 56 -18.62 1.77 12.91
N SER A 57 -18.07 1.26 11.81
CA SER A 57 -16.67 0.83 11.73
C SER A 57 -15.66 1.95 12.08
N ARG A 58 -16.09 3.20 11.97
CA ARG A 58 -15.32 4.41 12.33
C ARG A 58 -15.68 5.01 13.69
N GLY A 59 -16.48 4.34 14.49
CA GLY A 59 -16.98 4.87 15.77
C GLY A 59 -15.88 5.08 16.83
N THR A 60 -14.73 4.42 16.68
CA THR A 60 -13.59 4.53 17.61
C THR A 60 -12.27 4.69 16.85
N HIS A 61 -11.23 5.16 17.53
CA HIS A 61 -9.85 5.19 17.02
C HIS A 61 -9.10 3.88 17.29
N GLU A 62 -9.64 3.00 18.08
CA GLU A 62 -9.04 1.70 18.39
C GLU A 62 -9.26 0.72 17.25
N TRP A 63 -8.38 -0.27 17.15
CA TRP A 63 -8.56 -1.37 16.22
C TRP A 63 -9.76 -2.23 16.64
N THR A 64 -10.64 -2.53 15.72
CA THR A 64 -11.83 -3.35 15.95
C THR A 64 -12.02 -4.36 14.82
N SER A 65 -12.80 -5.40 15.10
CA SER A 65 -13.19 -6.38 14.06
C SER A 65 -13.90 -5.73 12.85
N LYS A 66 -14.67 -4.67 13.08
CA LYS A 66 -15.32 -3.91 11.99
C LYS A 66 -14.32 -3.17 11.12
N LYS A 67 -13.21 -2.69 11.68
CA LYS A 67 -12.13 -2.10 10.89
C LYS A 67 -11.36 -3.14 10.11
N ALA A 68 -11.12 -4.31 10.69
CA ALA A 68 -10.55 -5.44 9.96
C ALA A 68 -11.42 -5.82 8.76
N GLN A 69 -12.73 -5.96 8.94
CA GLN A 69 -13.68 -6.23 7.85
C GLN A 69 -13.67 -5.13 6.78
N LEU A 70 -13.51 -3.87 7.17
CA LEU A 70 -13.41 -2.75 6.23
C LEU A 70 -12.19 -2.88 5.32
N LEU A 71 -11.02 -3.19 5.87
CA LEU A 71 -9.80 -3.39 5.07
C LEU A 71 -9.90 -4.67 4.23
N GLU A 72 -10.46 -5.74 4.78
CA GLU A 72 -10.69 -6.97 4.04
C GLU A 72 -11.61 -6.76 2.83
N ALA A 73 -12.64 -5.94 2.94
CA ALA A 73 -13.50 -5.60 1.81
C ALA A 73 -12.74 -4.93 0.66
N PHE A 74 -11.72 -4.12 0.96
CA PHE A 74 -10.82 -3.57 -0.06
C PHE A 74 -9.90 -4.64 -0.65
N ASP A 75 -9.32 -5.48 0.17
CA ASP A 75 -8.39 -6.53 -0.26
C ASP A 75 -9.09 -7.53 -1.20
N GLN A 76 -10.26 -8.03 -0.81
CA GLN A 76 -11.04 -8.98 -1.59
C GLN A 76 -11.48 -8.46 -2.96
N SER A 77 -11.60 -7.15 -3.11
CA SER A 77 -11.89 -6.54 -4.40
C SER A 77 -10.72 -6.57 -5.39
N GLY A 78 -9.51 -6.91 -4.94
CA GLY A 78 -8.29 -6.86 -5.72
C GLY A 78 -7.75 -5.45 -6.01
N ILE A 79 -8.37 -4.42 -5.46
CA ILE A 79 -7.99 -3.01 -5.71
C ILE A 79 -6.58 -2.73 -5.21
N THR A 80 -6.17 -3.34 -4.11
CA THR A 80 -4.83 -3.19 -3.55
C THR A 80 -3.74 -3.86 -4.41
N ALA A 81 -4.13 -4.78 -5.31
CA ALA A 81 -3.22 -5.44 -6.24
C ALA A 81 -2.88 -4.61 -7.49
N VAL A 82 -3.42 -3.40 -7.62
CA VAL A 82 -3.16 -2.52 -8.80
C VAL A 82 -1.69 -2.15 -8.94
N PHE A 83 -0.98 -2.08 -7.84
CA PHE A 83 0.46 -1.78 -7.85
C PHE A 83 1.30 -2.94 -8.42
N MET A 84 0.79 -4.16 -8.36
CA MET A 84 1.51 -5.36 -8.78
C MET A 84 1.57 -5.49 -10.30
N ASP A 85 2.62 -6.15 -10.79
CA ASP A 85 2.68 -6.53 -12.20
C ASP A 85 1.79 -7.76 -12.46
N PRO A 86 1.30 -7.96 -13.71
CA PRO A 86 0.46 -9.09 -14.04
C PRO A 86 1.08 -10.46 -13.68
N GLU A 87 2.41 -10.58 -13.80
CA GLU A 87 3.14 -11.81 -13.42
C GLU A 87 3.12 -12.10 -11.92
N HIS A 88 2.79 -11.10 -11.10
CA HIS A 88 2.67 -11.20 -9.64
C HIS A 88 1.23 -11.08 -9.14
N GLY A 89 0.25 -11.31 -10.00
CA GLY A 89 -1.17 -11.27 -9.64
C GLY A 89 -1.83 -9.91 -9.79
N GLY A 90 -1.14 -8.91 -10.33
CA GLY A 90 -1.74 -7.66 -10.77
C GLY A 90 -2.49 -7.81 -12.10
N TYR A 91 -3.27 -6.82 -12.44
CA TYR A 91 -4.06 -6.83 -13.69
C TYR A 91 -3.86 -5.58 -14.55
N LEU A 92 -2.92 -4.73 -14.20
CA LEU A 92 -2.63 -3.50 -14.91
C LEU A 92 -1.14 -3.40 -15.25
N VAL A 93 -0.84 -3.27 -16.53
CA VAL A 93 0.53 -3.03 -16.99
C VAL A 93 1.00 -1.60 -16.69
N GLY A 94 0.09 -0.64 -16.70
CA GLY A 94 0.37 0.77 -16.40
C GLY A 94 -0.56 1.71 -17.16
N PRO A 95 -0.57 3.00 -16.85
CA PRO A 95 0.22 3.72 -15.84
C PRO A 95 -0.31 3.50 -14.40
N LYS A 96 0.49 2.86 -13.56
CA LYS A 96 0.08 2.45 -12.20
C LYS A 96 -0.26 3.62 -11.29
N ASN A 97 0.54 4.68 -11.29
CA ASN A 97 0.29 5.85 -10.45
C ASN A 97 -1.02 6.56 -10.81
N LEU A 98 -1.38 6.62 -12.09
CA LEU A 98 -2.69 7.13 -12.51
C LEU A 98 -3.82 6.23 -12.00
N ALA A 99 -3.68 4.93 -12.17
CA ALA A 99 -4.67 3.96 -11.69
C ALA A 99 -4.87 4.07 -10.18
N LEU A 100 -3.79 4.15 -9.40
CA LEU A 100 -3.85 4.35 -7.95
C LEU A 100 -4.54 5.67 -7.58
N ALA A 101 -4.27 6.75 -8.29
CA ALA A 101 -4.92 8.04 -8.05
C ALA A 101 -6.42 7.99 -8.32
N LEU A 102 -6.84 7.35 -9.42
CA LEU A 102 -8.24 7.18 -9.78
C LEU A 102 -9.00 6.32 -8.77
N ILE A 103 -8.38 5.23 -8.30
CA ILE A 103 -8.93 4.36 -7.26
C ILE A 103 -9.04 5.12 -5.93
N ALA A 104 -7.96 5.80 -5.53
CA ALA A 104 -7.93 6.56 -4.29
C ALA A 104 -9.06 7.59 -4.24
N PHE A 105 -9.38 8.23 -5.37
CA PHE A 105 -10.48 9.16 -5.48
C PHE A 105 -11.83 8.49 -5.15
N GLU A 106 -12.10 7.32 -5.74
CA GLU A 106 -13.34 6.58 -5.50
C GLU A 106 -13.46 6.05 -4.07
N LEU A 107 -12.37 5.51 -3.53
CA LEU A 107 -12.35 4.97 -2.18
C LEU A 107 -12.47 6.06 -1.12
N ALA A 108 -11.73 7.15 -1.29
CA ALA A 108 -11.70 8.28 -0.36
C ALA A 108 -13.04 9.04 -0.31
N TRP A 109 -13.85 8.97 -1.36
CA TRP A 109 -15.21 9.50 -1.37
C TRP A 109 -16.05 8.98 -0.20
N VAL A 110 -15.88 7.72 0.16
CA VAL A 110 -16.61 7.09 1.27
C VAL A 110 -15.80 7.12 2.57
N ASP A 111 -14.54 6.70 2.51
CA ASP A 111 -13.66 6.66 3.68
C ASP A 111 -12.19 6.89 3.30
N ALA A 112 -11.73 8.12 3.47
CA ALA A 112 -10.35 8.50 3.18
C ALA A 112 -9.34 7.77 4.10
N GLY A 113 -9.74 7.44 5.33
CA GLY A 113 -8.88 6.71 6.28
C GLY A 113 -8.61 5.28 5.82
N ALA A 114 -9.66 4.53 5.52
CA ALA A 114 -9.55 3.16 5.02
C ALA A 114 -8.83 3.13 3.66
N ALA A 115 -9.14 4.08 2.76
CA ALA A 115 -8.43 4.22 1.49
C ALA A 115 -6.92 4.43 1.70
N THR A 116 -6.54 5.30 2.63
CA THR A 116 -5.13 5.53 2.98
C THR A 116 -4.45 4.26 3.48
N CYS A 117 -5.09 3.52 4.38
CA CYS A 117 -4.54 2.28 4.92
C CYS A 117 -4.40 1.19 3.85
N SER A 118 -5.41 1.02 3.00
CA SER A 118 -5.37 0.03 1.92
C SER A 118 -4.28 0.33 0.89
N LEU A 119 -4.15 1.60 0.48
CA LEU A 119 -3.16 2.00 -0.51
C LEU A 119 -1.76 2.22 0.07
N ALA A 120 -1.62 2.44 1.38
CA ALA A 120 -0.32 2.62 2.01
C ALA A 120 0.55 1.34 1.98
N GLY A 121 -0.05 0.17 1.83
CA GLY A 121 0.68 -1.07 1.55
C GLY A 121 1.54 -0.97 0.28
N CYS A 122 1.09 -0.22 -0.73
CA CYS A 122 1.86 0.02 -1.95
C CYS A 122 3.18 0.77 -1.67
N LEU A 123 3.23 1.64 -0.65
CA LEU A 123 4.47 2.32 -0.26
C LEU A 123 5.51 1.34 0.27
N ALA A 124 5.08 0.33 1.04
CA ALA A 124 5.98 -0.71 1.54
C ALA A 124 6.45 -1.64 0.42
N LEU A 125 5.60 -1.92 -0.56
CA LEU A 125 5.92 -2.75 -1.71
C LEU A 125 6.81 -2.03 -2.74
N ALA A 126 6.75 -0.71 -2.83
CA ALA A 126 7.47 0.05 -3.84
C ALA A 126 8.99 -0.18 -3.84
N PRO A 127 9.72 -0.16 -2.71
CA PRO A 127 11.15 -0.48 -2.71
C PRO A 127 11.44 -1.92 -3.16
N ILE A 128 10.58 -2.86 -2.79
CA ILE A 128 10.70 -4.27 -3.19
C ILE A 128 10.49 -4.41 -4.70
N HIS A 129 9.46 -3.77 -5.23
CA HIS A 129 9.18 -3.75 -6.67
C HIS A 129 10.35 -3.19 -7.47
N GLU A 130 10.89 -2.05 -7.04
CA GLU A 130 11.91 -1.31 -7.80
C GLU A 130 13.32 -1.91 -7.67
N ARG A 131 13.66 -2.48 -6.50
CA ARG A 131 15.03 -2.85 -6.15
C ARG A 131 15.19 -4.22 -5.49
N GLY A 132 14.10 -4.90 -5.17
CA GLY A 132 14.14 -6.25 -4.61
C GLY A 132 14.71 -7.27 -5.59
N THR A 133 15.19 -8.39 -5.08
CA THR A 133 15.55 -9.54 -5.91
C THR A 133 14.29 -10.12 -6.57
N PRO A 134 14.41 -10.93 -7.65
CA PRO A 134 13.26 -11.62 -8.23
C PRO A 134 12.47 -12.42 -7.19
N GLU A 135 13.17 -13.09 -6.27
CA GLU A 135 12.58 -13.91 -5.19
C GLU A 135 11.81 -13.04 -4.20
N GLN A 136 12.38 -11.92 -3.76
CA GLN A 136 11.70 -10.97 -2.87
C GLN A 136 10.45 -10.39 -3.53
N ARG A 137 10.54 -9.99 -4.79
CA ARG A 137 9.37 -9.52 -5.54
C ARG A 137 8.29 -10.57 -5.62
N ALA A 138 8.63 -11.79 -6.06
CA ALA A 138 7.68 -12.89 -6.19
C ALA A 138 7.01 -13.19 -4.84
N HIS A 139 7.78 -13.25 -3.76
CA HIS A 139 7.29 -13.56 -2.42
C HIS A 139 6.32 -12.48 -1.89
N TYR A 140 6.77 -11.24 -1.78
CA TYR A 140 5.97 -10.18 -1.16
C TYR A 140 4.78 -9.75 -2.02
N MET A 141 4.91 -9.77 -3.35
CA MET A 141 3.77 -9.49 -4.22
C MET A 141 2.70 -10.58 -4.12
N ALA A 142 3.08 -11.86 -4.11
CA ALA A 142 2.14 -12.95 -3.94
C ALA A 142 1.40 -12.90 -2.59
N LEU A 143 2.11 -12.58 -1.51
CA LEU A 143 1.50 -12.44 -0.17
C LEU A 143 0.58 -11.22 -0.05
N ALA A 144 0.92 -10.12 -0.72
CA ALA A 144 0.12 -8.90 -0.72
C ALA A 144 -1.07 -8.96 -1.71
N ALA A 145 -1.08 -9.92 -2.64
CA ALA A 145 -2.26 -10.19 -3.46
C ALA A 145 -3.41 -10.76 -2.61
N PRO A 146 -4.67 -10.48 -2.97
CA PRO A 146 -5.80 -11.11 -2.31
C PRO A 146 -5.69 -12.64 -2.37
N PRO A 147 -6.10 -13.36 -1.31
CA PRO A 147 -6.11 -14.82 -1.34
C PRO A 147 -7.03 -15.34 -2.44
N ALA A 148 -6.63 -16.42 -3.09
CA ALA A 148 -7.48 -17.11 -4.05
C ALA A 148 -8.69 -17.75 -3.33
N PRO A 149 -9.82 -17.97 -4.04
CA PRO A 149 -10.97 -18.65 -3.46
C PRO A 149 -10.57 -20.02 -2.87
N GLY A 150 -10.81 -20.19 -1.57
CA GLY A 150 -10.47 -21.43 -0.84
C GLY A 150 -9.07 -21.44 -0.23
N GLU A 151 -8.29 -20.41 -0.40
CA GLU A 151 -6.99 -20.24 0.26
C GLU A 151 -7.19 -19.70 1.68
N ASP A 152 -6.68 -20.42 2.68
CA ASP A 152 -6.77 -20.04 4.11
C ASP A 152 -5.57 -19.16 4.49
N ARG A 153 -5.55 -17.92 4.01
CA ARG A 153 -4.61 -16.89 4.43
C ARG A 153 -5.24 -15.50 4.39
N GLN A 154 -4.64 -14.59 5.08
CA GLN A 154 -4.97 -13.16 4.98
C GLN A 154 -4.04 -12.45 4.02
N THR A 155 -4.49 -11.33 3.46
CA THR A 155 -3.64 -10.43 2.68
C THR A 155 -2.53 -9.86 3.57
N TYR A 156 -1.29 -10.00 3.13
CA TYR A 156 -0.12 -9.43 3.80
C TYR A 156 -0.09 -7.92 3.60
N ARG A 157 0.00 -7.18 4.68
CA ARG A 157 0.04 -5.72 4.65
C ARG A 157 1.40 -5.21 5.08
N GLY A 158 1.92 -4.29 4.29
CA GLY A 158 3.19 -3.64 4.58
C GLY A 158 3.03 -2.27 5.24
N ALA A 159 4.07 -1.84 5.94
CA ALA A 159 4.26 -0.48 6.39
C ALA A 159 5.59 0.08 5.86
N PHE A 160 5.60 1.35 5.49
CA PHE A 160 6.79 2.04 4.99
C PHE A 160 7.38 2.92 6.09
N CYS A 161 8.49 2.47 6.67
CA CYS A 161 9.13 3.13 7.80
C CYS A 161 10.28 4.04 7.34
N LEU A 162 9.92 5.19 6.79
CA LEU A 162 10.87 6.24 6.41
C LEU A 162 11.00 7.30 7.50
N THR A 163 9.86 7.91 7.88
CA THR A 163 9.82 9.05 8.82
C THR A 163 10.33 8.67 10.21
N GLU A 164 11.18 9.50 10.76
CA GLU A 164 11.82 9.35 12.06
C GLU A 164 11.43 10.48 13.02
N PRO A 165 11.70 10.35 14.33
CA PRO A 165 11.57 11.46 15.27
C PRO A 165 12.47 12.63 14.90
N ILE A 166 12.05 13.86 15.26
CA ILE A 166 12.84 15.08 15.07
C ILE A 166 14.22 14.90 15.73
N PRO A 167 15.33 15.34 15.09
CA PRO A 167 15.42 16.12 13.85
C PRO A 167 15.44 15.30 12.55
N TYR A 168 15.36 14.00 12.58
CA TYR A 168 15.51 13.09 11.43
C TYR A 168 14.15 12.88 10.76
N VAL A 169 13.67 13.88 10.05
CA VAL A 169 12.29 13.86 9.50
C VAL A 169 12.15 13.26 8.11
N GLY A 170 13.20 12.70 7.55
CA GLY A 170 13.11 12.03 6.26
C GLY A 170 14.34 12.21 5.39
N VAL A 171 14.21 11.81 4.12
CA VAL A 171 15.33 11.74 3.16
C VAL A 171 15.87 13.11 2.77
N ASP A 172 15.04 14.14 2.82
CA ASP A 172 15.42 15.51 2.40
C ASP A 172 16.56 16.10 3.25
N THR A 173 16.73 15.61 4.47
CA THR A 173 17.85 16.01 5.34
C THR A 173 19.13 15.26 5.05
N GLY A 174 19.08 14.19 4.25
CA GLY A 174 20.21 13.27 4.02
C GLY A 174 20.66 12.54 5.28
N MET A 175 19.87 12.60 6.36
CA MET A 175 20.21 12.00 7.64
C MET A 175 19.13 11.00 8.05
N LEU A 176 19.56 9.77 8.27
CA LEU A 176 18.75 8.72 8.88
C LEU A 176 19.40 8.32 10.21
N SER A 177 18.58 8.26 11.27
CA SER A 177 19.06 7.76 12.56
C SER A 177 19.05 6.23 12.61
N GLY A 178 18.18 5.60 11.82
CA GLY A 178 18.13 4.16 11.68
C GLY A 178 19.42 3.61 11.07
N LYS A 179 19.91 2.50 11.59
CA LYS A 179 21.19 1.89 11.20
C LYS A 179 21.03 0.43 10.84
N VAL A 180 21.83 0.00 9.89
CA VAL A 180 22.04 -1.41 9.57
C VAL A 180 23.52 -1.73 9.64
N SER A 181 23.86 -2.87 10.21
CA SER A 181 25.20 -3.45 10.21
C SER A 181 25.15 -4.93 9.85
N VAL A 182 26.22 -5.43 9.25
CA VAL A 182 26.36 -6.84 8.93
C VAL A 182 27.03 -7.54 10.11
N THR A 183 26.33 -8.46 10.76
CA THR A 183 26.85 -9.23 11.88
C THR A 183 27.56 -10.50 11.44
N GLU A 184 27.10 -11.08 10.33
CA GLU A 184 27.74 -12.26 9.74
C GLU A 184 27.69 -12.19 8.22
N TRP A 185 28.79 -12.53 7.57
CA TRP A 185 28.88 -12.57 6.11
C TRP A 185 29.58 -13.84 5.67
N VAL A 186 28.92 -14.66 4.91
CA VAL A 186 29.46 -15.85 4.27
C VAL A 186 29.20 -15.74 2.77
N ASP A 187 30.24 -15.90 1.96
CA ASP A 187 30.10 -15.80 0.51
C ASP A 187 29.07 -16.81 -0.03
N GLY A 188 28.16 -16.33 -0.85
CA GLY A 188 27.08 -17.13 -1.44
C GLY A 188 25.90 -17.41 -0.51
N GLN A 189 25.87 -16.82 0.68
CA GLN A 189 24.73 -16.87 1.60
C GLN A 189 24.16 -15.46 1.84
N GLU A 190 22.91 -15.40 2.29
CA GLU A 190 22.33 -14.14 2.73
C GLU A 190 23.05 -13.65 4.00
N PRO A 191 23.44 -12.36 4.06
CA PRO A 191 24.09 -11.81 5.24
C PRO A 191 23.15 -11.74 6.43
N LEU A 192 23.65 -12.03 7.62
CA LEU A 192 22.93 -11.74 8.84
C LEU A 192 23.07 -10.25 9.18
N LEU A 193 21.94 -9.56 9.26
CA LEU A 193 21.90 -8.12 9.49
C LEU A 193 21.41 -7.81 10.91
N HIS A 194 21.99 -6.80 11.52
CA HIS A 194 21.44 -6.14 12.69
C HIS A 194 20.87 -4.79 12.28
N VAL A 195 19.60 -4.55 12.58
CA VAL A 195 18.88 -3.33 12.21
C VAL A 195 18.34 -2.64 13.45
N GLU A 196 18.64 -1.35 13.58
CA GLU A 196 18.03 -0.49 14.59
C GLU A 196 17.26 0.64 13.89
N LYS A 197 15.95 0.72 14.11
CA LYS A 197 15.10 1.75 13.49
C LYS A 197 14.02 2.22 14.45
N ARG A 198 13.89 3.52 14.57
CA ARG A 198 12.76 4.13 15.26
C ARG A 198 11.95 4.97 14.29
N GLY A 199 10.75 4.50 13.96
CA GLY A 199 9.83 5.23 13.09
C GLY A 199 8.91 6.19 13.85
N ARG A 200 8.30 7.12 13.13
CA ARG A 200 7.25 8.02 13.63
C ARG A 200 6.18 8.22 12.57
N PHE A 201 4.93 8.16 12.96
CA PHE A 201 3.77 8.33 12.08
C PHE A 201 3.71 7.31 10.92
N ILE A 202 4.14 6.09 11.20
CA ILE A 202 4.17 5.04 10.19
C ILE A 202 2.76 4.48 10.00
N THR A 203 2.18 4.71 8.84
CA THR A 203 0.86 4.19 8.45
C THR A 203 0.92 2.67 8.40
N ASN A 204 -0.13 2.01 8.85
CA ASN A 204 -0.28 0.55 8.96
C ASN A 204 0.60 -0.14 10.02
N MET A 205 1.50 0.54 10.71
CA MET A 205 2.42 -0.10 11.65
C MET A 205 1.70 -0.97 12.69
N GLY A 206 0.50 -0.56 13.12
CA GLY A 206 -0.28 -1.29 14.14
C GLY A 206 -0.72 -2.70 13.72
N PHE A 207 -0.74 -3.01 12.41
CA PHE A 207 -1.21 -4.29 11.87
C PHE A 207 -0.42 -4.78 10.64
N ALA A 208 0.71 -4.16 10.34
CA ALA A 208 1.57 -4.60 9.24
C ALA A 208 2.19 -5.97 9.52
N ASN A 209 2.29 -6.80 8.50
CA ASN A 209 2.95 -8.10 8.56
C ASN A 209 4.45 -7.95 8.28
N PHE A 210 4.83 -6.98 7.46
CA PHE A 210 6.21 -6.64 7.18
C PHE A 210 6.40 -5.12 7.11
N VAL A 211 7.63 -4.68 7.25
CA VAL A 211 8.01 -3.28 7.18
C VAL A 211 9.17 -3.13 6.21
N THR A 212 9.09 -2.18 5.28
CA THR A 212 10.26 -1.70 4.56
C THR A 212 10.77 -0.45 5.26
N ALA A 213 11.99 -0.51 5.79
CA ALA A 213 12.56 0.55 6.60
C ALA A 213 13.78 1.18 5.92
N ALA A 214 13.79 2.52 5.85
CA ALA A 214 14.96 3.27 5.40
C ALA A 214 15.97 3.38 6.53
N VAL A 215 17.19 2.92 6.30
CA VAL A 215 18.28 2.93 7.24
C VAL A 215 19.57 3.37 6.57
N ASP A 216 20.51 3.85 7.37
CA ASP A 216 21.85 4.19 6.94
C ASP A 216 22.84 3.11 7.37
N SER A 217 23.88 2.91 6.59
CA SER A 217 24.91 1.91 6.88
C SER A 217 26.26 2.55 7.10
N GLY A 218 26.93 2.15 8.19
CA GLY A 218 28.34 2.39 8.40
C GLY A 218 29.23 1.23 7.97
N ASP A 219 28.66 0.18 7.37
CA ASP A 219 29.37 -1.00 6.91
C ASP A 219 29.87 -0.82 5.47
N ASP A 220 31.17 -1.04 5.21
CA ASP A 220 31.78 -0.83 3.90
C ASP A 220 31.19 -1.73 2.80
N ARG A 221 30.53 -2.83 3.18
CA ARG A 221 29.85 -3.77 2.28
C ARG A 221 28.49 -3.24 1.84
N ILE A 222 27.87 -2.38 2.64
CA ILE A 222 26.59 -1.71 2.34
C ILE A 222 26.85 -0.20 2.26
N LYS A 223 26.93 0.33 1.05
CA LYS A 223 27.27 1.74 0.85
C LYS A 223 26.07 2.66 0.98
N GLY A 224 26.12 3.56 1.94
CA GLY A 224 25.13 4.61 2.13
C GLY A 224 23.80 4.11 2.70
N SER A 225 22.73 4.82 2.36
CA SER A 225 21.38 4.46 2.80
C SER A 225 20.79 3.32 1.99
N CYS A 226 20.07 2.43 2.64
CA CYS A 226 19.36 1.34 1.99
C CYS A 226 17.95 1.15 2.56
N MET A 227 17.17 0.32 1.89
CA MET A 227 15.88 -0.18 2.39
C MET A 227 16.08 -1.61 2.86
N VAL A 228 15.66 -1.91 4.08
CA VAL A 228 15.63 -3.26 4.63
C VAL A 228 14.18 -3.72 4.78
N ILE A 229 13.96 -5.00 4.57
CA ILE A 229 12.67 -5.66 4.84
C ILE A 229 12.78 -6.28 6.22
N ILE A 230 11.79 -6.06 7.07
CA ILE A 230 11.70 -6.57 8.43
C ILE A 230 10.34 -7.22 8.59
N GLU A 231 10.31 -8.44 9.09
CA GLU A 231 9.09 -9.14 9.46
C GLU A 231 8.94 -9.22 10.99
N GLU A 232 7.71 -9.37 11.46
CA GLU A 232 7.47 -9.56 12.90
C GLU A 232 8.08 -10.87 13.43
N SER A 233 8.27 -11.83 12.55
CA SER A 233 8.92 -13.12 12.83
C SER A 233 10.44 -13.05 12.97
N ASP A 234 11.05 -11.96 12.52
CA ASP A 234 12.50 -11.80 12.62
C ASP A 234 12.96 -11.76 14.09
N PRO A 235 14.15 -12.30 14.40
CA PRO A 235 14.68 -12.23 15.74
C PRO A 235 14.88 -10.80 16.24
N GLY A 236 14.38 -10.49 17.45
CA GLY A 236 14.57 -9.18 18.05
C GLY A 236 13.29 -8.56 18.60
N VAL A 237 13.31 -7.24 18.75
CA VAL A 237 12.15 -6.48 19.25
C VAL A 237 11.44 -5.78 18.10
N PHE A 238 10.25 -6.23 17.79
CA PHE A 238 9.36 -5.59 16.84
C PHE A 238 8.28 -4.80 17.61
N ASP A 239 8.61 -3.58 18.03
CA ASP A 239 7.68 -2.72 18.78
C ASP A 239 6.83 -1.89 17.82
N ARG A 240 5.54 -2.11 17.81
CA ARG A 240 4.55 -1.38 16.98
C ARG A 240 4.27 0.03 17.49
N GLY A 241 4.75 0.36 18.69
CA GLY A 241 4.54 1.64 19.33
C GLY A 241 3.10 1.87 19.80
N THR A 242 2.85 3.10 20.23
CA THR A 242 1.51 3.53 20.66
C THR A 242 0.76 4.15 19.47
N PRO A 243 -0.49 3.74 19.20
CA PRO A 243 -1.29 4.34 18.13
C PRO A 243 -1.41 5.85 18.31
N THR A 244 -1.09 6.60 17.27
CA THR A 244 -1.18 8.06 17.28
C THR A 244 -2.49 8.49 16.66
N ARG A 245 -3.27 9.32 17.38
CA ARG A 245 -4.46 9.94 16.82
C ARG A 245 -4.05 10.97 15.77
N LYS A 246 -4.53 10.81 14.53
CA LYS A 246 -4.36 11.78 13.45
C LYS A 246 -5.63 12.63 13.35
N LEU A 247 -5.50 13.88 12.87
CA LEU A 247 -6.65 14.78 12.63
C LEU A 247 -7.61 14.18 11.59
N VAL A 248 -7.09 13.51 10.58
CA VAL A 248 -7.87 12.65 9.69
C VAL A 248 -7.94 11.28 10.37
N ARG A 249 -9.15 10.75 10.55
CA ARG A 249 -9.36 9.43 11.12
C ARG A 249 -8.83 8.37 10.15
N CYS A 250 -7.53 8.19 10.15
CA CYS A 250 -6.93 6.99 9.58
C CYS A 250 -7.09 5.85 10.58
N VAL A 251 -7.41 4.69 10.09
CA VAL A 251 -7.49 3.46 10.89
C VAL A 251 -6.14 3.15 11.51
#